data_8cd26ef48c0e221219adbedd2795323d
#
_entry.id   8cd26ef48c0e221219adbedd2795323d
#
_cell.length_a   1.000
_cell.length_b   1.000
_cell.length_c   1.000
_cell.angle_alpha   90.00
_cell.angle_beta   90.00
_cell.angle_gamma   90.00
#
_symmetry.space_group_name_H-M   'P 1'
#
loop_
_entity.id
_entity.type
_entity.pdbx_description
1 polymer ?
#
loop_
_entity_poly.entity_id
_entity_poly.type
_entity_poly.pdbx_seq_one_letter_code
_entity_poly.pdbx_strand_id
1 'polypeptide(L)'
;MKIQHGFTLVEVLVALLVLSIMAAMAWQGVDGIVRTRDASQRQLEQTLRLQTVLAQWQTDLAAVQDTGAVPPLVFDGATLRMTRGTPDGVQVVAWSLKPESNDNAWRRWASRSATTGAALQDSWFASQQLMGSEPGQLRTVEGVSQWQVYFFQGNAWSNAQSTGNVAAPPAGAASGARRRP
;
A
#
# COMPACT_ATOMS: atom_id res chain seq x y z
N MET A 1 -55.27 48.67 40.56
CA MET A 1 -55.35 48.44 39.11
C MET A 1 -53.99 47.88 38.67
N LYS A 2 -53.89 46.64 38.18
CA LYS A 2 -52.64 46.09 37.58
C LYS A 2 -52.66 46.51 36.12
N ILE A 3 -51.69 47.30 35.71
CA ILE A 3 -51.47 47.68 34.32
C ILE A 3 -50.94 46.44 33.62
N GLN A 4 -51.72 45.83 32.77
CA GLN A 4 -51.23 44.74 31.87
C GLN A 4 -50.52 45.41 30.69
N HIS A 5 -49.21 45.28 30.64
CA HIS A 5 -48.43 45.66 29.47
C HIS A 5 -48.55 44.52 28.45
N GLY A 6 -49.18 44.81 27.33
CA GLY A 6 -49.24 43.95 26.18
C GLY A 6 -47.92 44.02 25.40
N PHE A 7 -47.45 42.92 24.79
CA PHE A 7 -46.30 42.87 23.90
C PHE A 7 -46.52 43.77 22.68
N THR A 8 -45.53 44.53 22.32
CA THR A 8 -45.54 45.33 21.08
C THR A 8 -45.16 44.46 19.88
N LEU A 9 -45.71 44.73 18.71
CA LEU A 9 -45.43 44.03 17.48
C LEU A 9 -43.92 44.07 17.14
N VAL A 10 -43.26 45.19 17.46
CA VAL A 10 -41.80 45.37 17.25
C VAL A 10 -41.01 44.42 18.15
N GLU A 11 -41.40 44.23 19.40
CA GLU A 11 -40.74 43.35 20.35
C GLU A 11 -40.77 41.88 19.91
N VAL A 12 -41.91 41.44 19.35
CA VAL A 12 -42.04 40.09 18.76
C VAL A 12 -41.19 39.97 17.52
N LEU A 13 -41.12 40.96 16.65
CA LEU A 13 -40.27 40.95 15.45
C LEU A 13 -38.79 40.87 15.81
N VAL A 14 -38.33 41.66 16.79
CA VAL A 14 -36.93 41.62 17.27
C VAL A 14 -36.60 40.26 17.90
N ALA A 15 -37.52 39.73 18.70
CA ALA A 15 -37.31 38.37 19.29
C ALA A 15 -37.18 37.29 18.22
N LEU A 16 -38.03 37.31 17.19
CA LEU A 16 -37.96 36.37 16.07
C LEU A 16 -36.64 36.54 15.25
N LEU A 17 -36.20 37.79 15.06
CA LEU A 17 -34.92 38.05 14.38
C LEU A 17 -33.74 37.47 15.17
N VAL A 18 -33.67 37.69 16.48
CA VAL A 18 -32.63 37.15 17.34
C VAL A 18 -32.66 35.61 17.34
N LEU A 19 -33.85 35.03 17.44
CA LEU A 19 -34.06 33.59 17.43
C LEU A 19 -33.60 32.96 16.11
N SER A 20 -33.87 33.58 14.96
CA SER A 20 -33.44 33.11 13.66
C SER A 20 -31.92 33.17 13.48
N ILE A 21 -31.25 34.22 13.99
CA ILE A 21 -29.79 34.33 13.99
C ILE A 21 -29.19 33.21 14.88
N MET A 22 -29.72 33.00 16.08
CA MET A 22 -29.25 31.91 16.96
C MET A 22 -29.41 30.53 16.33
N ALA A 23 -30.55 30.29 15.69
CA ALA A 23 -30.80 29.04 14.97
C ALA A 23 -29.82 28.80 13.82
N ALA A 24 -29.52 29.88 13.05
CA ALA A 24 -28.55 29.83 11.97
C ALA A 24 -27.12 29.54 12.49
N MET A 25 -26.71 30.13 13.60
CA MET A 25 -25.41 29.87 14.24
C MET A 25 -25.32 28.43 14.79
N ALA A 26 -26.39 27.95 15.42
CA ALA A 26 -26.46 26.59 15.93
C ALA A 26 -26.34 25.57 14.79
N TRP A 27 -27.01 25.81 13.66
CA TRP A 27 -26.91 24.96 12.48
C TRP A 27 -25.49 24.93 11.89
N GLN A 28 -24.84 26.07 11.77
CA GLN A 28 -23.44 26.17 11.29
C GLN A 28 -22.48 25.40 12.20
N GLY A 29 -22.69 25.44 13.51
CA GLY A 29 -21.92 24.68 14.49
C GLY A 29 -22.04 23.17 14.27
N VAL A 30 -23.26 22.67 14.09
CA VAL A 30 -23.52 21.25 13.81
C VAL A 30 -22.90 20.82 12.49
N ASP A 31 -23.06 21.60 11.42
CA ASP A 31 -22.49 21.30 10.11
C ASP A 31 -20.94 21.23 10.16
N GLY A 32 -20.31 22.15 10.91
CA GLY A 32 -18.88 22.11 11.17
C GLY A 32 -18.40 20.83 11.87
N ILE A 33 -19.14 20.35 12.87
CA ILE A 33 -18.82 19.11 13.57
C ILE A 33 -18.94 17.90 12.63
N VAL A 34 -20.00 17.84 11.84
CA VAL A 34 -20.21 16.73 10.86
C VAL A 34 -19.07 16.69 9.85
N ARG A 35 -18.72 17.83 9.26
CA ARG A 35 -17.59 17.89 8.28
C ARG A 35 -16.26 17.47 8.90
N THR A 36 -15.98 17.89 10.12
CA THR A 36 -14.72 17.51 10.82
C THR A 36 -14.70 16.02 11.10
N ARG A 37 -15.82 15.45 11.54
CA ARG A 37 -15.96 14.01 11.76
C ARG A 37 -15.72 13.22 10.48
N ASP A 38 -16.34 13.62 9.37
CA ASP A 38 -16.21 12.92 8.08
C ASP A 38 -14.76 13.00 7.55
N ALA A 39 -14.08 14.13 7.73
CA ALA A 39 -12.68 14.28 7.37
C ALA A 39 -11.78 13.36 8.21
N SER A 40 -12.00 13.32 9.53
CA SER A 40 -11.25 12.46 10.45
C SER A 40 -11.48 10.98 10.16
N GLN A 41 -12.71 10.59 9.83
CA GLN A 41 -13.04 9.21 9.50
C GLN A 41 -12.35 8.76 8.21
N ARG A 42 -12.35 9.58 7.14
CA ARG A 42 -11.63 9.27 5.90
C ARG A 42 -10.13 9.10 6.14
N GLN A 43 -9.52 9.96 6.95
CA GLN A 43 -8.11 9.86 7.29
C GLN A 43 -7.81 8.57 8.08
N LEU A 44 -8.67 8.19 9.00
CA LEU A 44 -8.54 6.95 9.75
C LEU A 44 -8.65 5.73 8.82
N GLU A 45 -9.62 5.69 7.92
CA GLU A 45 -9.79 4.62 6.95
C GLU A 45 -8.56 4.46 6.04
N GLN A 46 -7.97 5.57 5.56
CA GLN A 46 -6.74 5.55 4.78
C GLN A 46 -5.56 4.99 5.58
N THR A 47 -5.43 5.39 6.84
CA THR A 47 -4.37 4.91 7.74
C THR A 47 -4.51 3.41 8.00
N LEU A 48 -5.71 2.94 8.33
CA LEU A 48 -5.98 1.52 8.56
C LEU A 48 -5.73 0.68 7.31
N ARG A 49 -6.13 1.18 6.14
CA ARG A 49 -5.85 0.53 4.85
C ARG A 49 -4.36 0.39 4.61
N LEU A 50 -3.59 1.46 4.84
CA LEU A 50 -2.14 1.43 4.69
C LEU A 50 -1.49 0.42 5.66
N GLN A 51 -1.90 0.41 6.94
CA GLN A 51 -1.41 -0.54 7.92
C GLN A 51 -1.68 -2.00 7.51
N THR A 52 -2.90 -2.28 7.02
CA THR A 52 -3.27 -3.62 6.53
C THR A 52 -2.39 -4.04 5.35
N VAL A 53 -2.14 -3.13 4.42
CA VAL A 53 -1.31 -3.40 3.24
C VAL A 53 0.15 -3.62 3.64
N LEU A 54 0.69 -2.83 4.56
CA LEU A 54 2.05 -3.02 5.08
C LEU A 54 2.20 -4.34 5.84
N ALA A 55 1.20 -4.74 6.62
CA ALA A 55 1.20 -6.04 7.30
C ALA A 55 1.19 -7.21 6.28
N GLN A 56 0.41 -7.08 5.19
CA GLN A 56 0.42 -8.07 4.10
C GLN A 56 1.78 -8.10 3.38
N TRP A 57 2.37 -6.94 3.12
CA TRP A 57 3.71 -6.82 2.56
C TRP A 57 4.76 -7.52 3.42
N GLN A 58 4.75 -7.27 4.74
CA GLN A 58 5.66 -7.93 5.69
C GLN A 58 5.44 -9.45 5.70
N THR A 59 4.19 -9.90 5.66
CA THR A 59 3.86 -11.33 5.61
C THR A 59 4.38 -11.99 4.33
N ASP A 60 4.25 -11.33 3.17
CA ASP A 60 4.77 -11.84 1.92
C ASP A 60 6.31 -11.93 1.95
N LEU A 61 6.98 -10.89 2.46
CA LEU A 61 8.44 -10.90 2.58
C LEU A 61 8.97 -11.95 3.58
N ALA A 62 8.28 -12.13 4.71
CA ALA A 62 8.66 -13.13 5.72
C ALA A 62 8.50 -14.56 5.23
N ALA A 63 7.62 -14.79 4.24
CA ALA A 63 7.36 -16.11 3.66
C ALA A 63 8.12 -16.37 2.34
N VAL A 64 9.10 -15.51 1.99
CA VAL A 64 9.94 -15.71 0.79
C VAL A 64 10.66 -17.05 0.89
N GLN A 65 10.57 -17.83 -0.16
CA GLN A 65 11.16 -19.16 -0.24
C GLN A 65 11.97 -19.32 -1.53
N ASP A 66 13.23 -19.68 -1.40
CA ASP A 66 14.06 -20.06 -2.56
C ASP A 66 13.78 -21.52 -2.95
N THR A 67 13.34 -21.71 -4.18
CA THR A 67 13.04 -23.03 -4.75
C THR A 67 14.11 -23.48 -5.74
N GLY A 68 15.04 -22.60 -6.12
CA GLY A 68 16.00 -22.85 -7.20
C GLY A 68 15.40 -22.87 -8.61
N ALA A 69 14.06 -22.88 -8.76
CA ALA A 69 13.39 -22.92 -10.07
C ALA A 69 13.27 -21.54 -10.72
N VAL A 70 13.07 -20.50 -9.90
CA VAL A 70 13.01 -19.08 -10.29
C VAL A 70 13.69 -18.26 -9.19
N PRO A 71 14.12 -17.03 -9.48
CA PRO A 71 14.70 -16.16 -8.45
C PRO A 71 13.72 -15.91 -7.29
N PRO A 72 14.17 -16.02 -6.02
CA PRO A 72 13.28 -15.85 -4.87
C PRO A 72 12.76 -14.41 -4.68
N LEU A 73 13.53 -13.41 -5.10
CA LEU A 73 13.19 -12.01 -4.96
C LEU A 73 13.88 -11.18 -6.07
N VAL A 74 13.10 -10.44 -6.86
CA VAL A 74 13.61 -9.57 -7.94
C VAL A 74 12.80 -8.29 -8.00
N PHE A 75 13.51 -7.17 -8.13
CA PHE A 75 12.92 -5.86 -8.39
C PHE A 75 13.41 -5.33 -9.74
N ASP A 76 12.49 -4.93 -10.62
CA ASP A 76 12.79 -4.43 -11.96
C ASP A 76 12.65 -2.89 -12.08
N GLY A 77 12.51 -2.19 -10.96
CA GLY A 77 12.29 -0.75 -10.91
C GLY A 77 10.81 -0.35 -10.77
N ALA A 78 9.89 -1.19 -11.23
CA ALA A 78 8.44 -0.97 -11.15
C ALA A 78 7.70 -2.06 -10.38
N THR A 79 8.20 -3.29 -10.42
CA THR A 79 7.56 -4.46 -9.80
C THR A 79 8.56 -5.23 -8.96
N LEU A 80 8.22 -5.50 -7.71
CA LEU A 80 8.90 -6.47 -6.87
C LEU A 80 8.18 -7.81 -6.98
N ARG A 81 8.90 -8.82 -7.47
CA ARG A 81 8.42 -10.20 -7.58
C ARG A 81 9.10 -11.07 -6.55
N MET A 82 8.35 -11.97 -5.96
CA MET A 82 8.88 -12.91 -4.99
C MET A 82 8.18 -14.26 -5.07
N THR A 83 8.88 -15.30 -4.70
CA THR A 83 8.31 -16.61 -4.44
C THR A 83 7.93 -16.71 -2.97
N ARG A 84 6.70 -17.12 -2.69
CA ARG A 84 6.14 -17.22 -1.34
C ARG A 84 5.72 -18.65 -1.05
N GLY A 85 6.20 -19.21 0.05
CA GLY A 85 5.72 -20.49 0.57
C GLY A 85 4.28 -20.39 1.08
N THR A 86 3.47 -21.40 0.77
CA THR A 86 2.09 -21.56 1.25
C THR A 86 1.90 -23.03 1.70
N PRO A 87 0.86 -23.36 2.48
CA PRO A 87 0.58 -24.75 2.84
C PRO A 87 0.38 -25.67 1.62
N ASP A 88 -0.11 -25.11 0.51
CA ASP A 88 -0.45 -25.87 -0.71
C ASP A 88 0.68 -25.83 -1.77
N GLY A 89 1.87 -25.29 -1.45
CA GLY A 89 2.99 -25.19 -2.37
C GLY A 89 3.62 -23.80 -2.37
N VAL A 90 4.12 -23.36 -3.52
CA VAL A 90 4.76 -22.05 -3.68
C VAL A 90 4.00 -21.22 -4.69
N GLN A 91 3.76 -19.95 -4.39
CA GLN A 91 3.13 -19.00 -5.32
C GLN A 91 4.09 -17.85 -5.65
N VAL A 92 3.89 -17.26 -6.82
CA VAL A 92 4.54 -16.01 -7.20
C VAL A 92 3.68 -14.84 -6.73
N VAL A 93 4.28 -13.91 -5.99
CA VAL A 93 3.65 -12.67 -5.58
C VAL A 93 4.37 -11.51 -6.28
N ALA A 94 3.61 -10.59 -6.87
CA ALA A 94 4.12 -9.40 -7.50
C ALA A 94 3.48 -8.15 -6.89
N TRP A 95 4.32 -7.25 -6.41
CA TRP A 95 3.92 -5.94 -5.94
C TRP A 95 4.38 -4.90 -6.96
N SER A 96 3.45 -4.15 -7.52
CA SER A 96 3.74 -3.20 -8.59
C SER A 96 3.13 -1.83 -8.33
N LEU A 97 3.87 -0.81 -8.73
CA LEU A 97 3.38 0.54 -8.86
C LEU A 97 3.44 0.89 -10.35
N LYS A 98 2.29 0.88 -11.01
CA LYS A 98 2.20 1.32 -12.41
C LYS A 98 1.45 2.64 -12.44
N PRO A 99 2.03 3.70 -13.00
CA PRO A 99 1.32 4.94 -13.25
C PRO A 99 0.32 4.69 -14.38
N GLU A 100 -0.91 4.37 -14.04
CA GLU A 100 -2.01 4.45 -15.00
C GLU A 100 -2.53 5.88 -15.02
N SER A 101 -2.67 6.42 -16.21
CA SER A 101 -3.12 7.72 -16.71
C SER A 101 -3.82 8.73 -15.77
N ASN A 102 -4.01 8.51 -14.51
CA ASN A 102 -4.40 9.43 -13.42
C ASN A 102 -4.46 8.77 -12.03
N ASP A 103 -3.96 7.53 -11.88
CA ASP A 103 -4.24 6.75 -10.69
C ASP A 103 -3.06 5.84 -10.35
N ASN A 104 -2.11 6.43 -9.62
CA ASN A 104 -0.96 5.71 -9.07
C ASN A 104 -1.44 4.81 -7.92
N ALA A 105 -1.81 3.58 -8.23
CA ALA A 105 -2.21 2.58 -7.26
C ALA A 105 -1.10 1.55 -7.05
N TRP A 106 -0.78 1.30 -5.79
CA TRP A 106 0.04 0.16 -5.42
C TRP A 106 -0.81 -1.11 -5.50
N ARG A 107 -0.34 -2.11 -6.25
CA ARG A 107 -1.09 -3.32 -6.57
C ARG A 107 -0.34 -4.55 -6.12
N ARG A 108 -1.08 -5.54 -5.65
CA ARG A 108 -0.57 -6.87 -5.32
C ARG A 108 -1.25 -7.90 -6.21
N TRP A 109 -0.47 -8.71 -6.87
CA TRP A 109 -0.92 -9.90 -7.57
C TRP A 109 -0.33 -11.15 -6.93
N ALA A 110 -1.09 -12.24 -6.91
CA ALA A 110 -0.63 -13.54 -6.46
C ALA A 110 -1.11 -14.62 -7.43
N SER A 111 -0.20 -15.49 -7.84
CA SER A 111 -0.53 -16.66 -8.65
C SER A 111 -1.29 -17.71 -7.82
N ARG A 112 -1.78 -18.75 -8.47
CA ARG A 112 -2.15 -19.98 -7.79
C ARG A 112 -0.90 -20.64 -7.21
N SER A 113 -1.06 -21.43 -6.15
CA SER A 113 0.04 -22.23 -5.60
C SER A 113 0.48 -23.31 -6.59
N ALA A 114 1.77 -23.37 -6.83
CA ALA A 114 2.42 -24.35 -7.68
C ALA A 114 3.12 -25.42 -6.82
N THR A 115 2.97 -26.66 -7.18
CA THR A 115 3.64 -27.81 -6.54
C THR A 115 4.81 -28.34 -7.37
N THR A 116 4.99 -27.81 -8.59
CA THR A 116 6.08 -28.20 -9.51
C THR A 116 6.87 -26.98 -9.96
N GLY A 117 8.16 -27.18 -10.27
CA GLY A 117 9.02 -26.11 -10.78
C GLY A 117 8.51 -25.51 -12.10
N ALA A 118 7.96 -26.33 -13.00
CA ALA A 118 7.41 -25.88 -14.28
C ALA A 118 6.20 -24.94 -14.07
N ALA A 119 5.23 -25.31 -13.23
CA ALA A 119 4.09 -24.47 -12.93
C ALA A 119 4.48 -23.15 -12.22
N LEU A 120 5.57 -23.19 -11.42
CA LEU A 120 6.12 -21.98 -10.80
C LEU A 120 6.77 -21.06 -11.85
N GLN A 121 7.49 -21.62 -12.82
CA GLN A 121 8.07 -20.88 -13.94
C GLN A 121 6.98 -20.23 -14.79
N ASP A 122 5.90 -20.94 -15.12
CA ASP A 122 4.76 -20.37 -15.85
C ASP A 122 4.15 -19.20 -15.08
N SER A 123 3.98 -19.34 -13.77
CA SER A 123 3.48 -18.25 -12.91
C SER A 123 4.45 -17.07 -12.86
N TRP A 124 5.76 -17.34 -12.89
CA TRP A 124 6.79 -16.30 -12.95
C TRP A 124 6.73 -15.51 -14.25
N PHE A 125 6.60 -16.18 -15.41
CA PHE A 125 6.43 -15.51 -16.69
C PHE A 125 5.12 -14.71 -16.75
N ALA A 126 4.02 -15.26 -16.26
CA ALA A 126 2.75 -14.52 -16.16
C ALA A 126 2.90 -13.24 -15.33
N SER A 127 3.68 -13.25 -14.25
CA SER A 127 3.93 -12.08 -13.42
C SER A 127 4.67 -10.94 -14.13
N GLN A 128 5.36 -11.24 -15.23
CA GLN A 128 6.07 -10.24 -16.04
C GLN A 128 5.14 -9.50 -17.01
N GLN A 129 3.97 -10.07 -17.30
CA GLN A 129 3.02 -9.58 -18.30
C GLN A 129 1.75 -8.97 -17.67
N LEU A 130 1.78 -8.64 -16.38
CA LEU A 130 0.63 -8.08 -15.69
C LEU A 130 0.22 -6.74 -16.30
N MET A 131 -1.04 -6.63 -16.75
CA MET A 131 -1.61 -5.42 -17.32
C MET A 131 -2.47 -4.61 -16.36
N GLY A 132 -2.89 -5.18 -15.23
CA GLY A 132 -3.63 -4.47 -14.19
C GLY A 132 -5.03 -5.00 -13.92
N SER A 133 -5.52 -5.97 -14.70
CA SER A 133 -6.86 -6.56 -14.57
C SER A 133 -6.85 -8.09 -14.39
N GLU A 134 -5.70 -8.68 -14.09
CA GLU A 134 -5.55 -10.13 -14.00
C GLU A 134 -6.27 -10.70 -12.76
N PRO A 135 -6.78 -11.94 -12.88
CA PRO A 135 -7.28 -12.67 -11.71
C PRO A 135 -6.22 -12.75 -10.60
N GLY A 136 -6.62 -12.49 -9.36
CA GLY A 136 -5.71 -12.47 -8.22
C GLY A 136 -5.00 -11.13 -8.01
N GLN A 137 -5.28 -10.11 -8.83
CA GLN A 137 -4.76 -8.76 -8.61
C GLN A 137 -5.67 -7.96 -7.71
N LEU A 138 -5.07 -7.35 -6.71
CA LEU A 138 -5.72 -6.46 -5.74
C LEU A 138 -5.13 -5.07 -5.83
N ARG A 139 -5.99 -4.08 -5.88
CA ARG A 139 -5.66 -2.68 -5.73
C ARG A 139 -5.54 -2.38 -4.23
N THR A 140 -4.34 -2.08 -3.74
CA THR A 140 -4.08 -2.01 -2.29
C THR A 140 -4.15 -0.59 -1.76
N VAL A 141 -3.32 0.33 -2.26
CA VAL A 141 -3.27 1.73 -1.85
C VAL A 141 -3.33 2.61 -3.09
N GLU A 142 -4.11 3.68 -3.01
CA GLU A 142 -4.24 4.69 -4.06
C GLU A 142 -3.41 5.94 -3.74
N GLY A 143 -3.08 6.72 -4.77
CA GLY A 143 -2.34 7.98 -4.59
C GLY A 143 -0.86 7.79 -4.26
N VAL A 144 -0.27 6.62 -4.51
CA VAL A 144 1.16 6.38 -4.36
C VAL A 144 1.88 6.87 -5.60
N SER A 145 2.60 7.99 -5.50
CA SER A 145 3.31 8.58 -6.64
C SER A 145 4.63 7.89 -6.95
N GLN A 146 5.28 7.34 -5.93
CA GLN A 146 6.60 6.73 -6.06
C GLN A 146 6.84 5.74 -4.93
N TRP A 147 7.61 4.71 -5.18
CA TRP A 147 8.23 3.87 -4.17
C TRP A 147 9.70 3.64 -4.50
N GLN A 148 10.50 3.40 -3.47
CA GLN A 148 11.92 3.08 -3.60
C GLN A 148 12.21 1.82 -2.81
N VAL A 149 12.91 0.88 -3.44
CA VAL A 149 13.28 -0.39 -2.82
C VAL A 149 14.79 -0.42 -2.67
N TYR A 150 15.22 -0.64 -1.42
CA TYR A 150 16.64 -0.81 -1.09
C TYR A 150 16.82 -2.20 -0.52
N PHE A 151 17.91 -2.85 -0.91
CA PHE A 151 18.31 -4.15 -0.38
C PHE A 151 19.49 -3.96 0.55
N PHE A 152 19.48 -4.66 1.68
CA PHE A 152 20.64 -4.74 2.56
C PHE A 152 21.43 -6.01 2.20
N GLN A 153 22.61 -5.85 1.61
CA GLN A 153 23.46 -6.94 1.20
C GLN A 153 24.93 -6.60 1.46
N GLY A 154 25.71 -7.55 1.97
CA GLY A 154 27.13 -7.35 2.20
C GLY A 154 27.47 -6.21 3.18
N ASN A 155 26.61 -5.99 4.18
CA ASN A 155 26.72 -4.93 5.19
C ASN A 155 26.50 -3.49 4.66
N ALA A 156 25.86 -3.35 3.50
CA ALA A 156 25.52 -2.06 2.90
C ALA A 156 24.09 -2.06 2.30
N TRP A 157 23.49 -0.88 2.30
CA TRP A 157 22.23 -0.65 1.57
C TRP A 157 22.53 -0.35 0.12
N SER A 158 21.88 -1.06 -0.79
CA SER A 158 22.01 -0.85 -2.23
C SER A 158 20.65 -0.64 -2.87
N ASN A 159 20.59 0.24 -3.86
CA ASN A 159 19.43 0.40 -4.72
C ASN A 159 19.44 -0.73 -5.77
N ALA A 160 18.30 -1.36 -6.01
CA ALA A 160 18.15 -2.42 -7.01
C ALA A 160 18.60 -2.02 -8.44
N GLN A 161 18.59 -0.74 -8.76
CA GLN A 161 19.06 -0.22 -10.05
C GLN A 161 20.58 -0.01 -10.12
N SER A 162 21.26 0.06 -8.99
CA SER A 162 22.70 0.34 -8.92
C SER A 162 23.57 -0.91 -8.78
N THR A 163 23.01 -2.00 -8.32
CA THR A 163 23.66 -3.31 -8.28
C THR A 163 22.92 -4.24 -9.24
N GLY A 164 23.38 -4.31 -10.50
CA GLY A 164 23.04 -5.49 -11.29
C GLY A 164 23.27 -6.73 -10.43
N ASN A 165 22.47 -7.78 -10.61
CA ASN A 165 22.63 -9.06 -9.94
C ASN A 165 24.08 -9.53 -10.05
N VAL A 166 24.93 -9.04 -9.18
CA VAL A 166 26.27 -9.61 -9.01
C VAL A 166 26.04 -10.88 -8.23
N ALA A 167 25.92 -11.99 -8.93
CA ALA A 167 25.98 -13.30 -8.31
C ALA A 167 27.20 -13.28 -7.39
N ALA A 168 26.99 -13.56 -6.10
CA ALA A 168 28.11 -13.68 -5.17
C ALA A 168 29.14 -14.64 -5.78
N PRO A 169 30.43 -14.28 -5.82
CA PRO A 169 31.43 -15.19 -6.34
C PRO A 169 31.33 -16.51 -5.58
N PRO A 170 31.39 -17.65 -6.26
CA PRO A 170 31.25 -18.94 -5.62
C PRO A 170 32.29 -19.02 -4.50
N ALA A 171 31.83 -19.37 -3.29
CA ALA A 171 32.66 -19.53 -2.10
C ALA A 171 33.65 -20.71 -2.31
N GLY A 172 34.70 -20.49 -3.07
CA GLY A 172 35.68 -21.52 -3.46
C GLY A 172 36.94 -21.01 -4.14
N ALA A 173 36.97 -19.75 -4.57
CA ALA A 173 38.11 -19.23 -5.32
C ALA A 173 39.27 -18.68 -4.48
N ALA A 174 39.22 -18.73 -3.17
CA ALA A 174 40.25 -18.20 -2.28
C ALA A 174 41.22 -19.27 -1.73
N SER A 175 41.34 -20.45 -2.34
CA SER A 175 42.30 -21.46 -1.91
C SER A 175 43.23 -21.90 -3.06
N GLY A 176 44.08 -21.02 -3.52
CA GLY A 176 45.01 -21.35 -4.61
C GLY A 176 46.31 -20.57 -4.63
N ALA A 177 46.61 -19.73 -3.66
CA ALA A 177 47.95 -19.10 -3.53
C ALA A 177 48.90 -20.09 -2.84
N ARG A 178 49.29 -21.14 -3.56
CA ARG A 178 50.44 -22.00 -3.18
C ARG A 178 51.72 -21.16 -3.22
N ARG A 179 52.34 -21.07 -2.04
CA ARG A 179 53.74 -20.72 -1.90
C ARG A 179 54.58 -21.69 -2.78
N ARG A 180 55.44 -21.14 -3.58
CA ARG A 180 56.63 -21.87 -4.12
C ARG A 180 57.90 -21.37 -3.41
N PRO A 181 58.84 -22.26 -3.18
CA PRO A 181 60.05 -22.07 -2.36
C PRO A 181 61.04 -21.11 -2.95
#